data_9a4481101cbd9495745a1ab51044d690
#
_entry.id   9a4481101cbd9495745a1ab51044d690
#
_cell.length_a   1.000
_cell.length_b   1.000
_cell.length_c   1.000
_cell.angle_alpha   90.00
_cell.angle_beta   90.00
_cell.angle_gamma   90.00
#
_symmetry.space_group_name_H-M   'P 1'
#
loop_
_entity.id
_entity.type
_entity.pdbx_description
1 polymer ?
#
loop_
_entity_poly.entity_id
_entity_poly.type
_entity_poly.pdbx_seq_one_letter_code
_entity_poly.pdbx_strand_id
1 'polypeptide(L)'
;MDALERASRQPWYHTLELRPGEWTDGWFDLRPAVEHYGLPDDLTGLRALEIGPWDGFWSFEMEKRGAEVVAIDLDDERALDWPPRYRPAQFPDAPRGQGFALAKEILGSNVERVVCSIYDATPERFGSFDLVFCGSVLIHLRDQMLALERIAALCEDRFISAEIYDPLINLVPLSIARFRAHRNSVEFWRPNIKAWKKMIWAAGFERVERHATFKMQAKGMKGIPHVVIHARRRAR
;
A
#
# COMPACT_ATOMS: atom_id res chain seq x y z
N MET A 1 -11.69 -19.64 21.90
CA MET A 1 -12.20 -18.48 21.13
C MET A 1 -11.90 -18.78 19.68
N ASP A 2 -12.92 -18.87 18.86
CA ASP A 2 -12.73 -19.16 17.42
C ASP A 2 -12.23 -17.90 16.67
N ALA A 3 -11.88 -18.07 15.39
CA ALA A 3 -11.33 -16.98 14.60
C ALA A 3 -12.29 -15.80 14.41
N LEU A 4 -13.59 -16.08 14.27
CA LEU A 4 -14.62 -15.03 14.12
C LEU A 4 -14.84 -14.25 15.42
N GLU A 5 -14.84 -14.92 16.56
CA GLU A 5 -14.94 -14.25 17.85
C GLU A 5 -13.71 -13.35 18.09
N ARG A 6 -12.52 -13.76 17.65
CA ARG A 6 -11.32 -12.90 17.65
C ARG A 6 -11.49 -11.71 16.70
N ALA A 7 -12.05 -11.95 15.50
CA ALA A 7 -12.27 -10.91 14.50
C ALA A 7 -13.25 -9.82 14.97
N SER A 8 -14.28 -10.17 15.73
CA SER A 8 -15.24 -9.20 16.27
C SER A 8 -14.63 -8.22 17.29
N ARG A 9 -13.47 -8.55 17.86
CA ARG A 9 -12.74 -7.73 18.84
C ARG A 9 -11.53 -7.02 18.25
N GLN A 10 -11.16 -7.37 17.01
CA GLN A 10 -10.02 -6.78 16.30
C GLN A 10 -10.35 -5.37 15.84
N PRO A 11 -9.50 -4.36 16.12
CA PRO A 11 -9.61 -3.06 15.48
C PRO A 11 -9.14 -3.17 14.02
N TRP A 12 -10.10 -3.10 13.10
CA TRP A 12 -9.82 -3.24 11.68
C TRP A 12 -9.45 -1.90 11.04
N TYR A 13 -8.42 -1.93 10.21
CA TYR A 13 -8.04 -0.79 9.38
C TYR A 13 -8.84 -0.77 8.07
N HIS A 14 -9.04 -1.93 7.44
CA HIS A 14 -9.83 -2.08 6.23
C HIS A 14 -11.17 -2.77 6.50
N THR A 15 -12.19 -2.38 5.73
CA THR A 15 -13.44 -3.14 5.65
C THR A 15 -13.23 -4.32 4.71
N LEU A 16 -13.21 -5.53 5.29
CA LEU A 16 -13.03 -6.82 4.60
C LEU A 16 -14.27 -7.67 4.72
N GLU A 17 -14.61 -8.41 3.67
CA GLU A 17 -15.59 -9.49 3.72
C GLU A 17 -14.89 -10.77 4.19
N LEU A 18 -15.12 -11.16 5.42
CA LEU A 18 -14.51 -12.37 6.00
C LEU A 18 -15.32 -13.63 5.68
N ARG A 19 -16.64 -13.49 5.48
CA ARG A 19 -17.58 -14.49 5.00
C ARG A 19 -18.65 -13.80 4.14
N PRO A 20 -19.39 -14.51 3.31
CA PRO A 20 -20.46 -13.91 2.51
C PRO A 20 -21.43 -13.08 3.37
N GLY A 21 -21.44 -11.77 3.18
CA GLY A 21 -22.26 -10.80 3.92
C GLY A 21 -21.74 -10.39 5.30
N GLU A 22 -20.64 -10.95 5.79
CA GLU A 22 -20.02 -10.61 7.09
C GLU A 22 -18.80 -9.71 6.88
N TRP A 23 -18.95 -8.43 7.19
CA TRP A 23 -17.93 -7.40 6.96
C TRP A 23 -17.29 -6.93 8.26
N THR A 24 -15.98 -6.68 8.20
CA THR A 24 -15.28 -6.01 9.31
C THR A 24 -15.68 -4.54 9.38
N ASP A 25 -15.61 -3.96 10.57
CA ASP A 25 -15.88 -2.54 10.82
C ASP A 25 -14.59 -1.70 10.65
N GLY A 26 -14.00 -1.72 9.44
CA GLY A 26 -12.73 -1.05 9.14
C GLY A 26 -12.79 0.48 9.18
N TRP A 27 -11.64 1.11 9.45
CA TRP A 27 -11.47 2.56 9.35
C TRP A 27 -11.64 3.06 7.92
N PHE A 28 -11.11 2.29 6.94
CA PHE A 28 -11.23 2.57 5.52
C PHE A 28 -12.12 1.54 4.83
N ASP A 29 -13.15 2.01 4.17
CA ASP A 29 -13.94 1.20 3.24
C ASP A 29 -13.47 1.48 1.80
N LEU A 30 -12.71 0.54 1.25
CA LEU A 30 -12.14 0.65 -0.10
C LEU A 30 -13.06 0.12 -1.19
N ARG A 31 -14.15 -0.58 -0.84
CA ARG A 31 -15.07 -1.21 -1.80
C ARG A 31 -15.61 -0.25 -2.86
N PRO A 32 -16.07 0.96 -2.52
CA PRO A 32 -16.57 1.90 -3.52
C PRO A 32 -15.49 2.45 -4.46
N ALA A 33 -14.21 2.27 -4.10
CA ALA A 33 -13.09 2.84 -4.83
C ALA A 33 -12.29 1.79 -5.63
N VAL A 34 -12.58 0.49 -5.51
CA VAL A 34 -11.81 -0.60 -6.13
C VAL A 34 -11.59 -0.38 -7.63
N GLU A 35 -12.60 0.03 -8.37
CA GLU A 35 -12.52 0.27 -9.81
C GLU A 35 -11.54 1.40 -10.17
N HIS A 36 -11.39 2.40 -9.28
CA HIS A 36 -10.46 3.51 -9.51
C HIS A 36 -8.99 3.10 -9.50
N TYR A 37 -8.67 1.94 -8.92
CA TYR A 37 -7.29 1.45 -8.88
C TYR A 37 -6.86 0.77 -10.18
N GLY A 38 -7.82 0.33 -11.01
CA GLY A 38 -7.55 -0.30 -12.29
C GLY A 38 -6.74 -1.60 -12.19
N LEU A 39 -6.97 -2.34 -11.10
CA LEU A 39 -6.42 -3.68 -10.94
C LEU A 39 -7.00 -4.59 -12.03
N PRO A 40 -6.18 -5.39 -12.76
CA PRO A 40 -6.71 -6.30 -13.77
C PRO A 40 -7.71 -7.28 -13.16
N ASP A 41 -8.75 -7.62 -13.92
CA ASP A 41 -9.80 -8.54 -13.47
C ASP A 41 -9.30 -9.99 -13.40
N ASP A 42 -8.33 -10.36 -14.24
CA ASP A 42 -7.67 -11.66 -14.26
C ASP A 42 -6.16 -11.47 -14.03
N LEU A 43 -5.66 -12.12 -12.98
CA LEU A 43 -4.25 -12.20 -12.60
C LEU A 43 -3.75 -13.65 -12.56
N THR A 44 -4.49 -14.58 -13.18
CA THR A 44 -4.16 -16.01 -13.18
C THR A 44 -2.74 -16.24 -13.72
N GLY A 45 -1.94 -16.96 -12.95
CA GLY A 45 -0.55 -17.29 -13.30
C GLY A 45 0.45 -16.16 -13.11
N LEU A 46 0.02 -15.00 -12.59
CA LEU A 46 0.91 -13.89 -12.30
C LEU A 46 1.35 -13.91 -10.83
N ARG A 47 2.59 -13.52 -10.58
CA ARG A 47 3.11 -13.21 -9.25
C ARG A 47 2.91 -11.74 -8.93
N ALA A 48 2.28 -11.47 -7.80
CA ALA A 48 2.03 -10.11 -7.35
C ALA A 48 2.68 -9.83 -5.99
N LEU A 49 3.20 -8.60 -5.84
CA LEU A 49 3.73 -8.09 -4.58
C LEU A 49 2.85 -6.95 -4.08
N GLU A 50 2.37 -7.04 -2.84
CA GLU A 50 1.81 -5.89 -2.12
C GLU A 50 2.82 -5.34 -1.11
N ILE A 51 2.97 -4.02 -1.09
CA ILE A 51 3.79 -3.30 -0.13
C ILE A 51 2.88 -2.59 0.85
N GLY A 52 3.02 -2.90 2.17
CA GLY A 52 2.24 -2.34 3.24
C GLY A 52 0.77 -2.78 3.24
N PRO A 53 0.48 -4.09 3.25
CA PRO A 53 -0.87 -4.64 3.17
C PRO A 53 -1.78 -4.26 4.34
N TRP A 54 -1.22 -3.91 5.49
CA TRP A 54 -1.94 -3.75 6.75
C TRP A 54 -2.81 -4.98 7.07
N ASP A 55 -4.16 -4.91 6.87
CA ASP A 55 -5.08 -6.05 7.06
C ASP A 55 -5.25 -6.91 5.80
N GLY A 56 -4.61 -6.57 4.67
CA GLY A 56 -4.53 -7.40 3.48
C GLY A 56 -5.61 -7.18 2.42
N PHE A 57 -6.33 -6.06 2.42
CA PHE A 57 -7.42 -5.82 1.45
C PHE A 57 -6.98 -6.09 0.01
N TRP A 58 -5.88 -5.49 -0.44
CA TRP A 58 -5.41 -5.65 -1.82
C TRP A 58 -4.73 -7.00 -2.05
N SER A 59 -4.06 -7.57 -1.03
CA SER A 59 -3.53 -8.93 -1.12
C SER A 59 -4.62 -9.93 -1.45
N PHE A 60 -5.74 -9.91 -0.71
CA PHE A 60 -6.84 -10.84 -0.92
C PHE A 60 -7.61 -10.52 -2.21
N GLU A 61 -7.71 -9.26 -2.63
CA GLU A 61 -8.30 -8.88 -3.91
C GLU A 61 -7.45 -9.38 -5.10
N MET A 62 -6.12 -9.33 -5.02
CA MET A 62 -5.24 -9.89 -6.05
C MET A 62 -5.29 -11.42 -6.08
N GLU A 63 -5.26 -12.08 -4.91
CA GLU A 63 -5.42 -13.54 -4.82
C GLU A 63 -6.77 -14.01 -5.39
N LYS A 64 -7.87 -13.33 -5.05
CA LYS A 64 -9.22 -13.61 -5.59
C LYS A 64 -9.28 -13.52 -7.11
N ARG A 65 -8.42 -12.72 -7.73
CA ARG A 65 -8.27 -12.61 -9.19
C ARG A 65 -7.26 -13.60 -9.78
N GLY A 66 -6.72 -14.51 -8.97
CA GLY A 66 -5.88 -15.63 -9.40
C GLY A 66 -4.38 -15.42 -9.29
N ALA A 67 -3.90 -14.32 -8.69
CA ALA A 67 -2.47 -14.10 -8.49
C ALA A 67 -1.89 -14.98 -7.38
N GLU A 68 -0.62 -15.37 -7.54
CA GLU A 68 0.24 -15.77 -6.43
C GLU A 68 0.77 -14.50 -5.74
N VAL A 69 0.35 -14.27 -4.49
CA VAL A 69 0.60 -13.01 -3.81
C VAL A 69 1.60 -13.13 -2.68
N VAL A 70 2.62 -12.28 -2.73
CA VAL A 70 3.52 -11.99 -1.60
C VAL A 70 3.17 -10.60 -1.07
N ALA A 71 3.10 -10.45 0.25
CA ALA A 71 2.82 -9.19 0.92
C ALA A 71 3.93 -8.86 1.92
N ILE A 72 4.56 -7.70 1.82
CA ILE A 72 5.61 -7.27 2.74
C ILE A 72 5.16 -6.10 3.60
N ASP A 73 5.40 -6.19 4.90
CA ASP A 73 5.10 -5.12 5.87
C ASP A 73 6.01 -5.24 7.09
N LEU A 74 5.95 -4.24 7.96
CA LEU A 74 6.60 -4.23 9.27
C LEU A 74 5.60 -4.64 10.36
N ASP A 75 6.04 -5.46 11.33
CA ASP A 75 5.21 -5.88 12.47
C ASP A 75 5.39 -4.97 13.69
N ASP A 76 6.50 -4.24 13.74
CA ASP A 76 6.81 -3.36 14.86
C ASP A 76 6.68 -1.89 14.46
N GLU A 77 5.82 -1.14 15.14
CA GLU A 77 5.70 0.30 14.92
C GLU A 77 6.99 1.07 15.22
N ARG A 78 7.87 0.51 16.06
CA ARG A 78 9.19 1.09 16.34
C ARG A 78 10.10 1.12 15.11
N ALA A 79 9.86 0.21 14.15
CA ALA A 79 10.62 0.09 12.91
C ALA A 79 10.14 1.04 11.80
N LEU A 80 9.01 1.74 12.00
CA LEU A 80 8.55 2.75 11.05
C LEU A 80 9.51 3.95 11.00
N ASP A 81 9.46 4.69 9.91
CA ASP A 81 10.26 5.90 9.67
C ASP A 81 9.82 7.08 10.53
N TRP A 82 9.87 6.94 11.85
CA TRP A 82 9.54 8.04 12.74
C TRP A 82 10.57 9.18 12.62
N PRO A 83 10.12 10.46 12.50
CA PRO A 83 11.03 11.58 12.71
C PRO A 83 11.61 11.51 14.13
N PRO A 84 12.94 11.52 14.32
CA PRO A 84 13.54 11.32 15.64
C PRO A 84 13.00 12.25 16.73
N ARG A 85 12.68 13.50 16.37
CA ARG A 85 12.11 14.51 17.28
C ARG A 85 10.67 14.17 17.72
N TYR A 86 9.92 13.40 16.94
CA TYR A 86 8.51 13.10 17.15
C TYR A 86 8.24 11.62 17.33
N ARG A 87 9.30 10.84 17.56
CA ARG A 87 9.18 9.42 17.89
C ARG A 87 8.39 9.26 19.20
N PRO A 88 7.33 8.47 19.25
CA PRO A 88 6.59 8.20 20.47
C PRO A 88 7.50 7.62 21.56
N ALA A 89 7.26 8.01 22.82
CA ALA A 89 7.97 7.42 23.95
C ALA A 89 7.49 5.99 24.26
N GLN A 90 6.26 5.68 23.89
CA GLN A 90 5.64 4.36 24.07
C GLN A 90 4.98 3.94 22.76
N PHE A 91 5.02 2.66 22.46
CA PHE A 91 4.40 2.02 21.33
C PHE A 91 3.44 0.94 21.80
N PRO A 92 2.41 0.59 21.00
CA PRO A 92 1.58 -0.57 21.30
C PRO A 92 2.44 -1.84 21.42
N ASP A 93 2.11 -2.69 22.40
CA ASP A 93 2.78 -3.99 22.57
C ASP A 93 2.28 -5.02 21.55
N ALA A 94 1.08 -4.79 20.98
CA ALA A 94 0.52 -5.68 19.98
C ALA A 94 1.22 -5.50 18.61
N PRO A 95 1.69 -6.57 17.98
CA PRO A 95 2.30 -6.48 16.66
C PRO A 95 1.27 -6.01 15.62
N ARG A 96 1.75 -5.28 14.64
CA ARG A 96 1.00 -4.98 13.41
C ARG A 96 0.69 -6.29 12.69
N GLY A 97 -0.13 -6.38 11.74
CA GLY A 97 -0.37 -7.63 11.00
C GLY A 97 -1.26 -8.66 11.69
N GLN A 98 -1.76 -8.40 12.90
CA GLN A 98 -2.74 -9.28 13.55
C GLN A 98 -4.03 -9.39 12.74
N GLY A 99 -4.55 -8.27 12.23
CA GLY A 99 -5.72 -8.24 11.35
C GLY A 99 -5.49 -9.06 10.09
N PHE A 100 -4.32 -8.91 9.45
CA PHE A 100 -3.94 -9.70 8.29
C PHE A 100 -3.94 -11.21 8.57
N ALA A 101 -3.27 -11.63 9.65
CA ALA A 101 -3.18 -13.05 10.01
C ALA A 101 -4.56 -13.65 10.28
N LEU A 102 -5.43 -12.90 10.95
CA LEU A 102 -6.77 -13.32 11.28
C LEU A 102 -7.68 -13.38 10.03
N ALA A 103 -7.60 -12.38 9.16
CA ALA A 103 -8.32 -12.39 7.87
C ALA A 103 -7.84 -13.56 7.00
N LYS A 104 -6.54 -13.78 6.90
CA LYS A 104 -5.95 -14.92 6.16
C LYS A 104 -6.47 -16.26 6.68
N GLU A 105 -6.52 -16.45 8.00
CA GLU A 105 -7.05 -17.68 8.63
C GLU A 105 -8.52 -17.91 8.26
N ILE A 106 -9.36 -16.88 8.38
CA ILE A 106 -10.81 -17.00 8.13
C ILE A 106 -11.10 -17.21 6.64
N LEU A 107 -10.38 -16.51 5.76
CA LEU A 107 -10.53 -16.61 4.31
C LEU A 107 -9.93 -17.89 3.72
N GLY A 108 -9.09 -18.61 4.47
CA GLY A 108 -8.31 -19.74 3.95
C GLY A 108 -7.32 -19.32 2.86
N SER A 109 -6.81 -18.10 2.95
CA SER A 109 -5.94 -17.49 1.94
C SER A 109 -4.53 -18.10 1.92
N ASN A 110 -3.94 -18.18 0.73
CA ASN A 110 -2.56 -18.66 0.53
C ASN A 110 -1.53 -17.53 0.46
N VAL A 111 -1.96 -16.26 0.52
CA VAL A 111 -1.05 -15.12 0.47
C VAL A 111 0.13 -15.28 1.42
N GLU A 112 1.35 -15.15 0.93
CA GLU A 112 2.54 -15.18 1.75
C GLU A 112 2.80 -13.79 2.33
N ARG A 113 2.69 -13.62 3.67
CA ARG A 113 3.05 -12.38 4.35
C ARG A 113 4.44 -12.49 4.96
N VAL A 114 5.33 -11.58 4.57
CA VAL A 114 6.72 -11.53 5.03
C VAL A 114 7.00 -10.23 5.77
N VAL A 115 7.59 -10.32 6.97
CA VAL A 115 8.04 -9.14 7.73
C VAL A 115 9.32 -8.62 7.09
N CYS A 116 9.20 -7.51 6.36
CA CYS A 116 10.30 -6.90 5.63
C CYS A 116 10.03 -5.42 5.36
N SER A 117 11.03 -4.57 5.55
CA SER A 117 11.00 -3.20 5.05
C SER A 117 11.16 -3.20 3.52
N ILE A 118 10.45 -2.29 2.84
CA ILE A 118 10.67 -2.08 1.40
C ILE A 118 12.12 -1.68 1.09
N TYR A 119 12.81 -1.03 2.01
CA TYR A 119 14.21 -0.68 1.84
C TYR A 119 15.14 -1.88 1.73
N ASP A 120 14.75 -3.01 2.36
CA ASP A 120 15.52 -4.26 2.43
C ASP A 120 14.99 -5.33 1.43
N ALA A 121 13.96 -4.99 0.67
CA ALA A 121 13.39 -5.88 -0.32
C ALA A 121 14.23 -5.86 -1.60
N THR A 122 14.78 -7.02 -1.97
CA THR A 122 15.66 -7.17 -3.14
C THR A 122 15.26 -8.37 -3.99
N PRO A 123 15.61 -8.37 -5.30
CA PRO A 123 15.36 -9.52 -6.18
C PRO A 123 16.04 -10.81 -5.73
N GLU A 124 17.18 -10.74 -5.05
CA GLU A 124 17.90 -11.92 -4.53
C GLU A 124 17.09 -12.61 -3.43
N ARG A 125 16.28 -11.87 -2.68
CA ARG A 125 15.45 -12.40 -1.60
C ARG A 125 14.07 -12.85 -2.07
N PHE A 126 13.46 -12.10 -2.98
CA PHE A 126 12.05 -12.27 -3.34
C PHE A 126 11.83 -12.72 -4.79
N GLY A 127 12.86 -12.72 -5.63
CA GLY A 127 12.69 -12.82 -7.08
C GLY A 127 12.06 -11.58 -7.67
N SER A 128 11.33 -11.76 -8.76
CA SER A 128 10.62 -10.69 -9.45
C SER A 128 9.11 -10.95 -9.47
N PHE A 129 8.35 -9.89 -9.77
CA PHE A 129 6.89 -9.88 -9.78
C PHE A 129 6.36 -9.25 -11.05
N ASP A 130 5.33 -9.87 -11.63
CA ASP A 130 4.63 -9.32 -12.80
C ASP A 130 3.86 -8.05 -12.44
N LEU A 131 3.32 -8.01 -11.22
CA LEU A 131 2.58 -6.87 -10.68
C LEU A 131 3.14 -6.49 -9.30
N VAL A 132 3.47 -5.21 -9.11
CA VAL A 132 3.73 -4.65 -7.78
C VAL A 132 2.64 -3.62 -7.46
N PHE A 133 2.05 -3.74 -6.28
CA PHE A 133 1.04 -2.81 -5.77
C PHE A 133 1.55 -2.10 -4.51
N CYS A 134 1.37 -0.77 -4.47
CA CYS A 134 1.70 0.04 -3.30
C CYS A 134 0.63 1.11 -3.12
N GLY A 135 -0.10 1.04 -2.01
CA GLY A 135 -1.19 1.98 -1.71
C GLY A 135 -1.01 2.69 -0.37
N SER A 136 -0.88 4.02 -0.41
CA SER A 136 -0.77 4.89 0.78
C SER A 136 0.40 4.55 1.71
N VAL A 137 1.51 4.07 1.15
CA VAL A 137 2.73 3.71 1.90
C VAL A 137 3.85 4.72 1.67
N LEU A 138 4.07 5.14 0.42
CA LEU A 138 5.21 5.97 0.07
C LEU A 138 5.26 7.30 0.83
N ILE A 139 4.10 7.90 1.15
CA ILE A 139 4.03 9.13 1.97
C ILE A 139 4.62 8.95 3.37
N HIS A 140 4.64 7.73 3.88
CA HIS A 140 5.15 7.38 5.20
C HIS A 140 6.64 7.08 5.22
N LEU A 141 7.27 7.01 4.06
CA LEU A 141 8.67 6.68 3.91
C LEU A 141 9.53 7.95 3.86
N ARG A 142 10.64 7.92 4.58
CA ARG A 142 11.63 9.01 4.60
C ARG A 142 12.34 9.13 3.28
N ASP A 143 12.77 8.00 2.72
CA ASP A 143 13.43 7.90 1.43
C ASP A 143 12.52 7.25 0.39
N GLN A 144 11.62 8.05 -0.17
CA GLN A 144 10.67 7.62 -1.20
C GLN A 144 11.39 7.18 -2.48
N MET A 145 12.55 7.77 -2.80
CA MET A 145 13.27 7.41 -4.01
C MET A 145 13.91 6.03 -3.89
N LEU A 146 14.57 5.72 -2.76
CA LEU A 146 15.10 4.39 -2.51
C LEU A 146 13.98 3.32 -2.55
N ALA A 147 12.83 3.61 -1.94
CA ALA A 147 11.70 2.69 -1.99
C ALA A 147 11.22 2.44 -3.43
N LEU A 148 11.07 3.49 -4.24
CA LEU A 148 10.67 3.36 -5.64
C LEU A 148 11.72 2.62 -6.49
N GLU A 149 13.01 2.79 -6.22
CA GLU A 149 14.09 2.04 -6.86
C GLU A 149 14.04 0.54 -6.50
N ARG A 150 13.74 0.21 -5.23
CA ARG A 150 13.49 -1.18 -4.79
C ARG A 150 12.28 -1.77 -5.47
N ILE A 151 11.17 -1.02 -5.54
CA ILE A 151 9.97 -1.42 -6.29
C ILE A 151 10.31 -1.69 -7.75
N ALA A 152 11.05 -0.79 -8.40
CA ALA A 152 11.45 -0.95 -9.78
C ALA A 152 12.36 -2.18 -9.99
N ALA A 153 13.24 -2.49 -9.05
CA ALA A 153 14.09 -3.68 -9.13
C ALA A 153 13.29 -4.99 -9.03
N LEU A 154 12.22 -5.00 -8.23
CA LEU A 154 11.35 -6.17 -8.02
C LEU A 154 10.29 -6.35 -9.12
N CYS A 155 9.93 -5.28 -9.84
CA CYS A 155 8.83 -5.26 -10.80
C CYS A 155 9.31 -5.63 -12.20
N GLU A 156 8.69 -6.62 -12.85
CA GLU A 156 9.01 -6.97 -14.25
C GLU A 156 8.13 -6.26 -15.26
N ASP A 157 6.83 -6.13 -15.01
CA ASP A 157 5.90 -5.50 -15.95
C ASP A 157 5.20 -4.28 -15.37
N ARG A 158 4.32 -4.47 -14.39
CA ARG A 158 3.38 -3.44 -13.96
C ARG A 158 3.57 -3.02 -12.51
N PHE A 159 3.61 -1.72 -12.29
CA PHE A 159 3.49 -1.11 -10.97
C PHE A 159 2.22 -0.26 -10.88
N ILE A 160 1.41 -0.50 -9.85
CA ILE A 160 0.25 0.30 -9.49
C ILE A 160 0.57 1.01 -8.18
N SER A 161 0.68 2.34 -8.26
CA SER A 161 0.87 3.21 -7.09
C SER A 161 -0.41 4.00 -6.85
N ALA A 162 -0.94 3.92 -5.62
CA ALA A 162 -2.13 4.66 -5.21
C ALA A 162 -1.81 5.51 -3.99
N GLU A 163 -1.48 6.77 -4.19
CA GLU A 163 -0.90 7.62 -3.14
C GLU A 163 -1.68 8.91 -2.91
N ILE A 164 -1.59 9.42 -1.69
CA ILE A 164 -2.08 10.75 -1.37
C ILE A 164 -1.26 11.79 -2.14
N TYR A 165 -1.93 12.73 -2.77
CA TYR A 165 -1.27 13.90 -3.35
C TYR A 165 -1.73 15.19 -2.69
N ASP A 166 -0.95 16.26 -2.82
CA ASP A 166 -1.33 17.58 -2.32
C ASP A 166 -2.10 18.37 -3.40
N PRO A 167 -3.42 18.58 -3.24
CA PRO A 167 -4.21 19.27 -4.24
C PRO A 167 -3.85 20.77 -4.35
N LEU A 168 -3.32 21.40 -3.29
CA LEU A 168 -2.96 22.82 -3.32
C LEU A 168 -1.77 23.06 -4.24
N ILE A 169 -0.69 22.27 -4.06
CA ILE A 169 0.48 22.40 -4.93
C ILE A 169 0.31 21.70 -6.27
N ASN A 170 -0.77 20.95 -6.47
CA ASN A 170 -1.06 20.31 -7.76
C ASN A 170 -1.51 21.33 -8.84
N LEU A 171 -1.92 22.53 -8.44
CA LEU A 171 -2.22 23.63 -9.35
C LEU A 171 -0.96 24.22 -9.99
N VAL A 172 0.20 24.03 -9.37
CA VAL A 172 1.48 24.52 -9.88
C VAL A 172 1.99 23.63 -11.02
N PRO A 173 2.46 24.19 -12.15
CA PRO A 173 2.92 23.40 -13.29
C PRO A 173 4.29 22.72 -13.11
N LEU A 174 4.85 22.74 -11.92
CA LEU A 174 6.14 22.14 -11.55
C LEU A 174 5.95 20.83 -10.78
N SER A 175 6.97 19.98 -10.77
CA SER A 175 7.04 18.79 -9.92
C SER A 175 7.49 19.21 -8.52
N ILE A 176 6.56 19.24 -7.56
CA ILE A 176 6.78 19.77 -6.22
C ILE A 176 6.33 18.73 -5.18
N ALA A 177 7.11 18.60 -4.11
CA ALA A 177 6.73 17.87 -2.91
C ALA A 177 6.79 18.81 -1.70
N ARG A 178 5.75 18.74 -0.84
CA ARG A 178 5.73 19.47 0.40
C ARG A 178 6.24 18.59 1.53
N PHE A 179 7.23 19.07 2.27
CA PHE A 179 7.71 18.40 3.48
C PHE A 179 6.70 18.61 4.62
N ARG A 180 6.35 17.55 5.32
CA ARG A 180 5.32 17.54 6.37
C ARG A 180 5.93 17.35 7.76
N ALA A 181 6.46 16.17 8.08
CA ALA A 181 7.09 15.82 9.36
C ALA A 181 6.35 16.36 10.59
N HIS A 182 5.05 16.10 10.68
CA HIS A 182 4.22 16.54 11.80
C HIS A 182 4.40 15.67 13.04
N ARG A 183 4.08 16.25 14.21
CA ARG A 183 3.99 15.50 15.47
C ARG A 183 2.96 14.39 15.35
N ASN A 184 3.28 13.20 15.87
CA ASN A 184 2.42 12.00 15.86
C ASN A 184 2.02 11.51 14.45
N SER A 185 2.84 11.78 13.46
CA SER A 185 2.60 11.33 12.09
C SER A 185 3.90 10.85 11.45
N VAL A 186 3.84 9.70 10.80
CA VAL A 186 4.90 9.17 9.94
C VAL A 186 4.64 9.62 8.51
N GLU A 187 4.42 10.91 8.29
CA GLU A 187 4.26 11.50 6.96
C GLU A 187 5.41 12.47 6.71
N PHE A 188 6.25 12.19 5.71
CA PHE A 188 7.40 13.01 5.36
C PHE A 188 7.12 13.94 4.20
N TRP A 189 6.70 13.40 3.09
CA TRP A 189 6.56 14.13 1.84
C TRP A 189 5.18 13.93 1.25
N ARG A 190 4.58 15.01 0.79
CA ARG A 190 3.34 14.97 0.03
C ARG A 190 3.56 15.61 -1.35
N PRO A 191 3.89 14.83 -2.35
CA PRO A 191 4.08 15.29 -3.71
C PRO A 191 2.78 15.70 -4.39
N ASN A 192 2.87 16.56 -5.40
CA ASN A 192 1.81 16.70 -6.37
C ASN A 192 1.85 15.55 -7.39
N ILE A 193 0.84 15.42 -8.23
CA ILE A 193 0.73 14.31 -9.21
C ILE A 193 1.92 14.31 -10.19
N LYS A 194 2.40 15.49 -10.58
CA LYS A 194 3.57 15.61 -11.49
C LYS A 194 4.84 15.08 -10.81
N ALA A 195 5.02 15.38 -9.53
CA ALA A 195 6.17 14.89 -8.77
C ALA A 195 6.09 13.37 -8.59
N TRP A 196 4.95 12.81 -8.21
CA TRP A 196 4.78 11.34 -8.15
C TRP A 196 5.14 10.66 -9.46
N LYS A 197 4.60 11.14 -10.58
CA LYS A 197 4.94 10.58 -11.90
C LYS A 197 6.42 10.67 -12.22
N LYS A 198 7.05 11.82 -11.91
CA LYS A 198 8.47 12.02 -12.19
C LYS A 198 9.37 11.16 -11.31
N MET A 199 9.02 10.96 -10.04
CA MET A 199 9.74 10.09 -9.11
C MET A 199 9.68 8.63 -9.57
N ILE A 200 8.50 8.14 -9.93
CA ILE A 200 8.32 6.78 -10.46
C ILE A 200 9.12 6.58 -11.76
N TRP A 201 9.07 7.56 -12.66
CA TRP A 201 9.87 7.52 -13.89
C TRP A 201 11.38 7.51 -13.58
N ALA A 202 11.85 8.36 -12.67
CA ALA A 202 13.24 8.44 -12.27
C ALA A 202 13.76 7.16 -11.60
N ALA A 203 12.90 6.40 -10.95
CA ALA A 203 13.22 5.11 -10.35
C ALA A 203 13.39 3.96 -11.36
N GLY A 204 13.11 4.19 -12.65
CA GLY A 204 13.39 3.21 -13.71
C GLY A 204 12.15 2.68 -14.45
N PHE A 205 10.98 3.29 -14.26
CA PHE A 205 9.81 2.99 -15.07
C PHE A 205 9.75 3.90 -16.30
N GLU A 206 9.43 3.33 -17.47
CA GLU A 206 9.43 4.11 -18.72
C GLU A 206 8.07 4.73 -19.02
N ARG A 207 7.00 3.99 -18.82
CA ARG A 207 5.63 4.42 -19.07
C ARG A 207 4.93 4.70 -17.75
N VAL A 208 4.72 5.98 -17.46
CA VAL A 208 4.13 6.42 -16.18
C VAL A 208 2.90 7.27 -16.47
N GLU A 209 1.72 6.75 -16.21
CA GLU A 209 0.46 7.37 -16.56
C GLU A 209 -0.44 7.53 -15.32
N ARG A 210 -1.11 8.68 -15.22
CA ARG A 210 -2.18 8.83 -14.24
C ARG A 210 -3.38 8.02 -14.73
N HIS A 211 -3.77 7.02 -13.94
CA HIS A 211 -4.96 6.21 -14.21
C HIS A 211 -6.23 6.93 -13.73
N ALA A 212 -6.28 7.28 -12.44
CA ALA A 212 -7.43 7.93 -11.84
C ALA A 212 -7.05 8.92 -10.73
N THR A 213 -8.02 9.73 -10.32
CA THR A 213 -7.99 10.47 -9.05
C THR A 213 -9.34 10.32 -8.38
N PHE A 214 -9.34 10.12 -7.06
CA PHE A 214 -10.55 9.98 -6.28
C PHE A 214 -10.34 10.50 -4.85
N LYS A 215 -11.39 10.49 -4.05
CA LYS A 215 -11.31 10.78 -2.62
C LYS A 215 -11.60 9.51 -1.85
N MET A 216 -10.58 8.95 -1.21
CA MET A 216 -10.73 7.80 -0.34
C MET A 216 -11.54 8.18 0.90
N GLN A 217 -12.54 7.37 1.22
CA GLN A 217 -13.38 7.58 2.38
C GLN A 217 -12.76 6.92 3.62
N ALA A 218 -12.79 7.64 4.73
CA ALA A 218 -12.39 7.12 6.04
C ALA A 218 -13.42 7.55 7.09
N LYS A 219 -13.64 6.75 8.11
CA LYS A 219 -14.59 7.05 9.19
C LYS A 219 -14.27 8.40 9.83
N GLY A 220 -15.26 9.28 9.93
CA GLY A 220 -15.13 10.57 10.60
C GLY A 220 -14.23 11.59 9.90
N MET A 221 -13.75 11.31 8.70
CA MET A 221 -12.87 12.21 7.94
C MET A 221 -13.51 12.65 6.63
N LYS A 222 -13.19 13.87 6.18
CA LYS A 222 -13.44 14.26 4.79
C LYS A 222 -12.57 13.43 3.87
N GLY A 223 -13.11 13.08 2.68
CA GLY A 223 -12.41 12.25 1.72
C GLY A 223 -10.97 12.71 1.43
N ILE A 224 -10.04 11.78 1.47
CA ILE A 224 -8.60 12.00 1.31
C ILE A 224 -8.24 11.93 -0.17
N PRO A 225 -7.65 12.97 -0.78
CA PRO A 225 -7.34 12.97 -2.20
C PRO A 225 -6.25 11.96 -2.54
N HIS A 226 -6.57 11.04 -3.45
CA HIS A 226 -5.66 10.02 -3.95
C HIS A 226 -5.48 10.13 -5.46
N VAL A 227 -4.30 9.78 -5.93
CA VAL A 227 -3.99 9.55 -7.34
C VAL A 227 -3.55 8.12 -7.51
N VAL A 228 -4.07 7.47 -8.53
CA VAL A 228 -3.59 6.17 -9.00
C VAL A 228 -2.72 6.40 -10.23
N ILE A 229 -1.52 5.85 -10.18
CA ILE A 229 -0.54 5.91 -11.25
C ILE A 229 -0.21 4.48 -11.65
N HIS A 230 -0.36 4.18 -12.93
CA HIS A 230 0.13 2.95 -13.53
C HIS A 230 1.48 3.22 -14.17
N ALA A 231 2.42 2.36 -13.87
CA ALA A 231 3.74 2.41 -14.48
C ALA A 231 4.11 1.04 -15.06
N ARG A 232 4.89 1.06 -16.14
CA ARG A 232 5.40 -0.16 -16.74
C ARG A 232 6.90 -0.07 -16.90
N ARG A 233 7.55 -1.19 -16.70
CA ARG A 233 8.94 -1.35 -17.14
C ARG A 233 8.97 -1.60 -18.64
N ARG A 234 10.14 -1.42 -19.26
CA ARG A 234 10.38 -1.75 -20.66
C ARG A 234 10.16 -3.26 -20.84
N ALA A 235 9.36 -3.63 -21.83
CA ALA A 235 9.40 -5.01 -22.31
C ALA A 235 10.84 -5.32 -22.72
N ARG A 236 11.46 -6.29 -22.06
CA ARG A 236 12.78 -6.80 -22.45
C ARG A 236 12.70 -7.52 -23.78
#